data_bf63db490326cab4d7ce7c1319853f11
#
_entry.id   bf63db490326cab4d7ce7c1319853f11
#
_cell.length_a   1.000
_cell.length_b   1.000
_cell.length_c   1.000
_cell.angle_alpha   90.00
_cell.angle_beta   90.00
_cell.angle_gamma   90.00
#
_symmetry.space_group_name_H-M   'P 1'
#
loop_
_entity.id
_entity.type
_entity.pdbx_description
1 polymer ?
#
loop_
_entity_poly.entity_id
_entity_poly.type
_entity_poly.pdbx_seq_one_letter_code
_entity_poly.pdbx_strand_id
1 'polypeptide(L)'
;MENHIELDMSRIPESIAIIMDGNGRWAKEKGLPRPAGHVEGVETVNRITTECARLGVKFLTLYTFSTENWSRPESEVASLMNLVATKLEDEIFMKNNIRFRMIGDMDRLPQNVRQRLHECTERTAKNDRMTVVTALNYSSRWELTKAMKEAAAEVAAGRLRPVSYTHLRAHETTLHL
;
A
#
# COMPACT_ATOMS: atom_id res chain seq x y z
N MET A 1 -31.67 15.47 7.55
CA MET A 1 -30.76 16.09 8.54
C MET A 1 -29.39 15.52 8.28
N GLU A 2 -28.51 16.30 7.67
CA GLU A 2 -27.11 15.93 7.55
C GLU A 2 -26.49 15.98 8.94
N ASN A 3 -26.09 14.84 9.49
CA ASN A 3 -25.30 14.79 10.69
C ASN A 3 -23.93 15.40 10.37
N HIS A 4 -23.74 16.68 10.63
CA HIS A 4 -22.41 17.28 10.65
C HIS A 4 -21.63 16.67 11.82
N ILE A 5 -20.81 15.67 11.51
CA ILE A 5 -19.82 15.16 12.47
C ILE A 5 -18.68 16.17 12.49
N GLU A 6 -18.56 16.92 13.58
CA GLU A 6 -17.42 17.80 13.81
C GLU A 6 -16.23 16.95 14.23
N LEU A 7 -15.15 17.00 13.42
CA LEU A 7 -13.94 16.25 13.70
C LEU A 7 -13.05 17.03 14.67
N ASP A 8 -12.63 16.36 15.74
CA ASP A 8 -11.57 16.89 16.61
C ASP A 8 -10.20 16.74 15.92
N MET A 9 -9.73 17.84 15.34
CA MET A 9 -8.47 17.89 14.58
C MET A 9 -7.24 17.60 15.44
N SER A 10 -7.32 17.71 16.78
CA SER A 10 -6.22 17.37 17.68
C SER A 10 -6.07 15.85 17.89
N ARG A 11 -7.04 15.07 17.45
CA ARG A 11 -7.10 13.61 17.62
C ARG A 11 -7.02 12.83 16.31
N ILE A 12 -6.64 13.47 15.21
CA ILE A 12 -6.40 12.78 13.93
C ILE A 12 -5.19 11.84 14.11
N PRO A 13 -5.33 10.54 13.77
CA PRO A 13 -4.21 9.59 13.88
C PRO A 13 -3.10 9.94 12.89
N GLU A 14 -1.86 9.77 13.28
CA GLU A 14 -0.73 9.98 12.37
C GLU A 14 -0.65 8.90 11.29
N SER A 15 -1.08 7.68 11.60
CA SER A 15 -1.04 6.53 10.68
C SER A 15 -2.40 5.86 10.57
N ILE A 16 -2.83 5.60 9.33
CA ILE A 16 -4.04 4.86 8.99
C ILE A 16 -3.66 3.71 8.05
N ALA A 17 -4.18 2.50 8.34
CA ALA A 17 -4.02 1.35 7.47
C ALA A 17 -5.41 0.83 7.03
N ILE A 18 -5.58 0.60 5.74
CA ILE A 18 -6.86 0.20 5.15
C ILE A 18 -6.71 -1.09 4.37
N ILE A 19 -7.50 -2.10 4.73
CA ILE A 19 -7.69 -3.31 3.93
C ILE A 19 -8.78 -3.03 2.91
N MET A 20 -8.41 -3.09 1.63
CA MET A 20 -9.32 -2.80 0.52
C MET A 20 -10.16 -4.03 0.18
N ASP A 21 -11.31 -4.16 0.80
CA ASP A 21 -12.24 -5.28 0.60
C ASP A 21 -13.64 -4.80 0.18
N GLY A 22 -14.40 -5.69 -0.42
CA GLY A 22 -15.80 -5.46 -0.76
C GLY A 22 -16.07 -5.01 -2.20
N ASN A 23 -15.07 -4.63 -2.99
CA ASN A 23 -15.22 -4.12 -4.36
C ASN A 23 -16.01 -5.10 -5.26
N GLY A 24 -15.74 -6.40 -5.17
CA GLY A 24 -16.45 -7.40 -5.94
C GLY A 24 -17.90 -7.60 -5.49
N ARG A 25 -18.18 -7.48 -4.19
CA ARG A 25 -19.57 -7.54 -3.64
C ARG A 25 -20.36 -6.32 -4.08
N TRP A 26 -19.77 -5.13 -3.98
CA TRP A 26 -20.36 -3.89 -4.45
C TRP A 26 -20.74 -3.95 -5.93
N ALA A 27 -19.85 -4.44 -6.80
CA ALA A 27 -20.15 -4.60 -8.23
C ALA A 27 -21.33 -5.55 -8.45
N LYS A 28 -21.37 -6.69 -7.74
CA LYS A 28 -22.47 -7.64 -7.82
C LYS A 28 -23.81 -7.03 -7.41
N GLU A 29 -23.85 -6.28 -6.31
CA GLU A 29 -25.05 -5.57 -5.85
C GLU A 29 -25.57 -4.55 -6.86
N LYS A 30 -24.67 -3.98 -7.65
CA LYS A 30 -25.00 -3.04 -8.74
C LYS A 30 -25.31 -3.74 -10.07
N GLY A 31 -25.29 -5.07 -10.15
CA GLY A 31 -25.45 -5.80 -11.40
C GLY A 31 -24.30 -5.62 -12.38
N LEU A 32 -23.11 -5.23 -11.90
CA LEU A 32 -21.93 -4.95 -12.69
C LEU A 32 -20.93 -6.12 -12.61
N PRO A 33 -20.08 -6.29 -13.63
CA PRO A 33 -19.00 -7.27 -13.58
C PRO A 33 -17.97 -6.87 -12.51
N ARG A 34 -17.34 -7.87 -11.89
CA ARG A 34 -16.36 -7.69 -10.80
C ARG A 34 -15.24 -6.67 -11.07
N PRO A 35 -14.67 -6.57 -12.28
CA PRO A 35 -13.68 -5.54 -12.60
C PRO A 35 -14.18 -4.10 -12.43
N ALA A 36 -15.46 -3.84 -12.66
CA ALA A 36 -16.04 -2.50 -12.45
C ALA A 36 -15.93 -2.06 -10.98
N GLY A 37 -16.05 -2.98 -10.03
CA GLY A 37 -15.85 -2.71 -8.62
C GLY A 37 -14.40 -2.34 -8.28
N HIS A 38 -13.43 -2.94 -8.97
CA HIS A 38 -12.02 -2.57 -8.77
C HIS A 38 -11.71 -1.18 -9.32
N VAL A 39 -12.33 -0.78 -10.42
CA VAL A 39 -12.20 0.59 -10.96
C VAL A 39 -12.77 1.61 -9.97
N GLU A 40 -13.98 1.37 -9.45
CA GLU A 40 -14.56 2.25 -8.41
C GLU A 40 -13.71 2.27 -7.13
N GLY A 41 -13.06 1.14 -6.81
CA GLY A 41 -12.10 1.06 -5.70
C GLY A 41 -10.94 2.04 -5.88
N VAL A 42 -10.41 2.24 -7.09
CA VAL A 42 -9.35 3.23 -7.37
C VAL A 42 -9.84 4.65 -7.13
N GLU A 43 -11.04 4.99 -7.62
CA GLU A 43 -11.63 6.33 -7.37
C GLU A 43 -11.83 6.58 -5.86
N THR A 44 -12.21 5.54 -5.12
CA THR A 44 -12.32 5.63 -3.65
C THR A 44 -10.95 5.84 -3.00
N VAL A 45 -9.91 5.15 -3.46
CA VAL A 45 -8.52 5.36 -3.00
C VAL A 45 -8.09 6.80 -3.22
N ASN A 46 -8.35 7.37 -4.39
CA ASN A 46 -8.00 8.74 -4.72
C ASN A 46 -8.68 9.74 -3.78
N ARG A 47 -9.97 9.55 -3.50
CA ARG A 47 -10.73 10.39 -2.55
C ARG A 47 -10.19 10.28 -1.13
N ILE A 48 -9.98 9.05 -0.63
CA ILE A 48 -9.47 8.81 0.72
C ILE A 48 -8.04 9.34 0.88
N THR A 49 -7.18 9.14 -0.11
CA THR A 49 -5.81 9.64 -0.11
C THR A 49 -5.78 11.18 -0.01
N THR A 50 -6.60 11.86 -0.81
CA THR A 50 -6.72 13.31 -0.77
C THR A 50 -7.23 13.80 0.58
N GLU A 51 -8.24 13.13 1.13
CA GLU A 51 -8.83 13.50 2.42
C GLU A 51 -7.87 13.24 3.60
N CYS A 52 -7.17 12.11 3.62
CA CYS A 52 -6.14 11.84 4.63
C CYS A 52 -5.04 12.91 4.61
N ALA A 53 -4.58 13.31 3.42
CA ALA A 53 -3.61 14.39 3.30
C ALA A 53 -4.18 15.73 3.81
N ARG A 54 -5.45 16.04 3.51
CA ARG A 54 -6.12 17.25 4.01
C ARG A 54 -6.22 17.28 5.52
N LEU A 55 -6.53 16.14 6.14
CA LEU A 55 -6.66 15.98 7.59
C LEU A 55 -5.31 15.96 8.33
N GLY A 56 -4.18 15.89 7.63
CA GLY A 56 -2.86 15.91 8.26
C GLY A 56 -2.33 14.54 8.68
N VAL A 57 -2.93 13.45 8.19
CA VAL A 57 -2.39 12.10 8.34
C VAL A 57 -0.97 12.04 7.76
N LYS A 58 -0.04 11.37 8.44
CA LYS A 58 1.35 11.26 7.99
C LYS A 58 1.60 10.03 7.15
N PHE A 59 0.95 8.91 7.49
CA PHE A 59 1.12 7.63 6.81
C PHE A 59 -0.24 7.01 6.49
N LEU A 60 -0.47 6.71 5.22
CA LEU A 60 -1.63 5.94 4.76
C LEU A 60 -1.15 4.64 4.13
N THR A 61 -1.42 3.50 4.76
CA THR A 61 -1.08 2.19 4.23
C THR A 61 -2.31 1.53 3.58
N LEU A 62 -2.17 1.11 2.33
CA LEU A 62 -3.23 0.48 1.54
C LEU A 62 -2.85 -0.96 1.21
N TYR A 63 -3.60 -1.94 1.72
CA TYR A 63 -3.45 -3.34 1.35
C TYR A 63 -4.20 -3.62 0.05
N THR A 64 -3.46 -3.66 -1.07
CA THR A 64 -4.05 -3.71 -2.41
C THR A 64 -4.09 -5.09 -3.03
N PHE A 65 -3.01 -5.88 -2.88
CA PHE A 65 -2.91 -7.22 -3.44
C PHE A 65 -2.00 -8.09 -2.58
N SER A 66 -2.54 -9.19 -2.05
CA SER A 66 -1.78 -10.13 -1.22
C SER A 66 -1.14 -11.25 -2.05
N THR A 67 -0.15 -11.93 -1.46
CA THR A 67 0.48 -13.12 -2.08
C THR A 67 -0.53 -14.24 -2.37
N GLU A 68 -1.59 -14.36 -1.58
CA GLU A 68 -2.66 -15.34 -1.76
C GLU A 68 -3.56 -15.01 -2.96
N ASN A 69 -3.63 -13.75 -3.38
CA ASN A 69 -4.46 -13.34 -4.51
C ASN A 69 -3.99 -13.90 -5.87
N TRP A 70 -2.78 -14.41 -5.97
CA TRP A 70 -2.31 -15.13 -7.15
C TRP A 70 -3.08 -16.43 -7.42
N SER A 71 -3.82 -16.96 -6.45
CA SER A 71 -4.71 -18.12 -6.64
C SER A 71 -6.03 -17.78 -7.33
N ARG A 72 -6.32 -16.51 -7.56
CA ARG A 72 -7.52 -16.06 -8.30
C ARG A 72 -7.41 -16.43 -9.79
N PRO A 73 -8.53 -16.43 -10.52
CA PRO A 73 -8.50 -16.63 -11.97
C PRO A 73 -7.49 -15.67 -12.65
N GLU A 74 -6.73 -16.19 -13.60
CA GLU A 74 -5.66 -15.45 -14.29
C GLU A 74 -6.16 -14.15 -14.91
N SER A 75 -7.37 -14.17 -15.50
CA SER A 75 -8.01 -12.98 -16.07
C SER A 75 -8.29 -11.89 -15.03
N GLU A 76 -8.64 -12.26 -13.78
CA GLU A 76 -8.84 -11.30 -12.70
C GLU A 76 -7.49 -10.71 -12.26
N VAL A 77 -6.46 -11.55 -12.09
CA VAL A 77 -5.11 -11.10 -11.73
C VAL A 77 -4.55 -10.16 -12.81
N ALA A 78 -4.66 -10.52 -14.08
CA ALA A 78 -4.22 -9.68 -15.19
C ALA A 78 -4.96 -8.33 -15.21
N SER A 79 -6.27 -8.33 -14.97
CA SER A 79 -7.06 -7.10 -14.88
C SER A 79 -6.60 -6.20 -13.73
N LEU A 80 -6.32 -6.76 -12.54
CA LEU A 80 -5.81 -6.02 -11.39
C LEU A 80 -4.41 -5.43 -11.66
N MET A 81 -3.50 -6.20 -12.26
CA MET A 81 -2.17 -5.73 -12.63
C MET A 81 -2.24 -4.61 -13.66
N ASN A 82 -3.11 -4.74 -14.68
CA ASN A 82 -3.35 -3.69 -15.64
C ASN A 82 -3.93 -2.42 -14.98
N LEU A 83 -4.81 -2.56 -14.00
CA LEU A 83 -5.35 -1.43 -13.26
C LEU A 83 -4.25 -0.66 -12.52
N VAL A 84 -3.34 -1.38 -11.85
CA VAL A 84 -2.18 -0.74 -11.19
C VAL A 84 -1.30 -0.01 -12.23
N ALA A 85 -1.01 -0.65 -13.37
CA ALA A 85 -0.17 -0.06 -14.40
C ALA A 85 -0.77 1.20 -15.04
N THR A 86 -2.11 1.28 -15.15
CA THR A 86 -2.80 2.32 -15.93
C THR A 86 -3.49 3.38 -15.08
N LYS A 87 -3.85 3.06 -13.83
CA LYS A 87 -4.66 3.93 -12.96
C LYS A 87 -3.92 4.46 -11.74
N LEU A 88 -2.61 4.17 -11.63
CA LEU A 88 -1.78 4.81 -10.61
C LEU A 88 -1.57 6.29 -11.01
N GLU A 89 -2.37 7.18 -10.41
CA GLU A 89 -2.38 8.61 -10.75
C GLU A 89 -1.42 9.39 -9.86
N ASP A 90 -0.15 9.47 -10.27
CA ASP A 90 0.88 10.24 -9.57
C ASP A 90 0.61 11.76 -9.56
N GLU A 91 -0.24 12.27 -10.45
CA GLU A 91 -0.72 13.66 -10.40
C GLU A 91 -1.42 14.01 -9.07
N ILE A 92 -2.23 13.08 -8.53
CA ILE A 92 -2.87 13.26 -7.21
C ILE A 92 -1.81 13.37 -6.11
N PHE A 93 -0.76 12.55 -6.18
CA PHE A 93 0.33 12.60 -5.22
C PHE A 93 1.13 13.88 -5.34
N MET A 94 1.45 14.32 -6.56
CA MET A 94 2.16 15.58 -6.78
C MET A 94 1.35 16.79 -6.32
N LYS A 95 0.08 16.86 -6.70
CA LYS A 95 -0.81 17.96 -6.32
C LYS A 95 -0.99 18.12 -4.81
N ASN A 96 -0.99 17.01 -4.08
CA ASN A 96 -1.20 16.99 -2.63
C ASN A 96 0.11 16.88 -1.83
N ASN A 97 1.27 16.95 -2.48
CA ASN A 97 2.59 16.80 -1.85
C ASN A 97 2.72 15.46 -1.08
N ILE A 98 2.27 14.37 -1.71
CA ILE A 98 2.25 13.01 -1.15
C ILE A 98 3.41 12.21 -1.72
N ARG A 99 4.20 11.57 -0.85
CA ARG A 99 5.22 10.60 -1.23
C ARG A 99 4.60 9.22 -1.41
N PHE A 100 4.85 8.59 -2.55
CA PHE A 100 4.45 7.21 -2.80
C PHE A 100 5.57 6.24 -2.39
N ARG A 101 5.21 5.16 -1.73
CA ARG A 101 6.08 4.03 -1.39
C ARG A 101 5.35 2.73 -1.65
N MET A 102 6.10 1.68 -1.87
CA MET A 102 5.59 0.34 -2.05
C MET A 102 6.32 -0.66 -1.15
N ILE A 103 5.58 -1.61 -0.58
CA ILE A 103 6.10 -2.79 0.11
C ILE A 103 5.55 -4.07 -0.55
N GLY A 104 6.33 -5.14 -0.52
CA GLY A 104 5.99 -6.44 -1.08
C GLY A 104 7.05 -6.97 -2.04
N ASP A 105 6.76 -8.13 -2.63
CA ASP A 105 7.67 -8.80 -3.56
C ASP A 105 7.51 -8.26 -4.99
N MET A 106 8.48 -7.43 -5.43
CA MET A 106 8.49 -6.84 -6.76
C MET A 106 8.81 -7.85 -7.87
N ASP A 107 9.56 -8.90 -7.55
CA ASP A 107 10.15 -9.77 -8.58
C ASP A 107 9.08 -10.55 -9.35
N ARG A 108 7.97 -10.85 -8.68
CA ARG A 108 6.84 -11.57 -9.27
C ARG A 108 5.88 -10.67 -10.09
N LEU A 109 6.00 -9.35 -9.97
CA LEU A 109 5.14 -8.42 -10.67
C LEU A 109 5.51 -8.29 -12.16
N PRO A 110 4.55 -8.09 -13.07
CA PRO A 110 4.82 -7.80 -14.48
C PRO A 110 5.75 -6.59 -14.64
N GLN A 111 6.59 -6.60 -15.68
CA GLN A 111 7.58 -5.57 -15.90
C GLN A 111 6.97 -4.16 -16.02
N ASN A 112 5.87 -4.01 -16.75
CA ASN A 112 5.18 -2.73 -16.90
C ASN A 112 4.64 -2.19 -15.56
N VAL A 113 4.18 -3.07 -14.67
CA VAL A 113 3.75 -2.69 -13.30
C VAL A 113 4.95 -2.22 -12.49
N ARG A 114 6.05 -2.98 -12.49
CA ARG A 114 7.28 -2.60 -11.78
C ARG A 114 7.81 -1.25 -12.24
N GLN A 115 7.85 -1.04 -13.55
CA GLN A 115 8.29 0.22 -14.13
C GLN A 115 7.40 1.38 -13.68
N ARG A 116 6.09 1.23 -13.75
CA ARG A 116 5.13 2.28 -13.33
C ARG A 116 5.25 2.63 -11.85
N LEU A 117 5.42 1.63 -10.99
CA LEU A 117 5.64 1.83 -9.55
C LEU A 117 6.95 2.57 -9.28
N HIS A 118 8.02 2.22 -10.00
CA HIS A 118 9.31 2.88 -9.89
C HIS A 118 9.21 4.36 -10.31
N GLU A 119 8.63 4.64 -11.48
CA GLU A 119 8.42 6.01 -11.98
C GLU A 119 7.63 6.87 -10.98
N CYS A 120 6.54 6.33 -10.42
CA CYS A 120 5.75 7.02 -9.40
C CYS A 120 6.57 7.30 -8.12
N THR A 121 7.35 6.32 -7.67
CA THR A 121 8.21 6.45 -6.50
C THR A 121 9.26 7.55 -6.69
N GLU A 122 9.94 7.58 -7.84
CA GLU A 122 10.95 8.58 -8.16
C GLU A 122 10.33 9.98 -8.30
N ARG A 123 9.23 10.09 -9.05
CA ARG A 123 8.55 11.35 -9.26
C ARG A 123 8.08 12.01 -7.97
N THR A 124 7.63 11.20 -7.00
CA THR A 124 7.09 11.70 -5.72
C THR A 124 8.12 11.72 -4.57
N ALA A 125 9.38 11.36 -4.84
CA ALA A 125 10.41 11.15 -3.80
C ALA A 125 10.66 12.37 -2.90
N LYS A 126 10.48 13.59 -3.43
CA LYS A 126 10.69 14.86 -2.71
C LYS A 126 9.46 15.35 -1.94
N ASN A 127 8.31 14.71 -2.14
CA ASN A 127 7.08 15.07 -1.43
C ASN A 127 7.18 14.66 0.04
N ASP A 128 6.62 15.46 0.94
CA ASP A 128 6.84 15.31 2.40
C ASP A 128 5.61 15.53 3.28
N ARG A 129 4.44 15.89 2.70
CA ARG A 129 3.23 16.13 3.48
C ARG A 129 2.67 14.85 4.09
N MET A 130 2.56 13.78 3.31
CA MET A 130 2.06 12.47 3.70
C MET A 130 2.81 11.39 2.91
N THR A 131 2.98 10.21 3.47
CA THR A 131 3.47 9.04 2.75
C THR A 131 2.34 8.05 2.55
N VAL A 132 2.04 7.72 1.28
CA VAL A 132 1.17 6.58 0.93
C VAL A 132 2.05 5.35 0.73
N VAL A 133 1.74 4.29 1.46
CA VAL A 133 2.42 2.99 1.34
C VAL A 133 1.45 1.98 0.74
N THR A 134 1.75 1.49 -0.45
CA THR A 134 0.95 0.46 -1.11
C THR A 134 1.57 -0.91 -0.87
N ALA A 135 0.84 -1.80 -0.17
CA ALA A 135 1.23 -3.20 0.00
C ALA A 135 0.73 -4.01 -1.21
N LEU A 136 1.63 -4.32 -2.14
CA LEU A 136 1.35 -5.02 -3.40
C LEU A 136 2.19 -6.28 -3.49
N ASN A 137 1.56 -7.43 -3.76
CA ASN A 137 2.19 -8.75 -3.66
C ASN A 137 2.84 -8.96 -2.28
N TYR A 138 2.10 -8.59 -1.25
CA TYR A 138 2.56 -8.59 0.13
C TYR A 138 1.79 -9.60 0.99
N SER A 139 2.49 -10.24 1.91
CA SER A 139 1.89 -10.87 3.10
C SER A 139 2.90 -10.84 4.25
N SER A 140 2.40 -10.78 5.48
CA SER A 140 3.25 -10.80 6.69
C SER A 140 4.10 -12.08 6.78
N ARG A 141 3.57 -13.23 6.34
CA ARG A 141 4.32 -14.50 6.29
C ARG A 141 5.51 -14.43 5.34
N TRP A 142 5.31 -13.86 4.15
CA TRP A 142 6.39 -13.64 3.19
C TRP A 142 7.45 -12.70 3.77
N GLU A 143 7.03 -11.58 4.33
CA GLU A 143 7.94 -10.57 4.89
C GLU A 143 8.77 -11.14 6.05
N LEU A 144 8.14 -11.81 7.02
CA LEU A 144 8.84 -12.45 8.13
C LEU A 144 9.83 -13.52 7.66
N THR A 145 9.42 -14.34 6.67
CA THR A 145 10.30 -15.36 6.09
C THR A 145 11.51 -14.72 5.39
N LYS A 146 11.29 -13.63 4.66
CA LYS A 146 12.35 -12.88 3.99
C LYS A 146 13.30 -12.27 5.02
N ALA A 147 12.76 -11.57 6.01
CA ALA A 147 13.57 -10.97 7.07
C ALA A 147 14.43 -12.00 7.84
N MET A 148 13.86 -13.18 8.14
CA MET A 148 14.61 -14.26 8.79
C MET A 148 15.74 -14.78 7.90
N LYS A 149 15.50 -14.95 6.59
CA LYS A 149 16.53 -15.38 5.65
C LYS A 149 17.66 -14.35 5.53
N GLU A 150 17.31 -13.07 5.43
CA GLU A 150 18.28 -11.98 5.37
C GLU A 150 19.10 -11.90 6.66
N ALA A 151 18.46 -11.96 7.83
CA ALA A 151 19.16 -11.99 9.12
C ALA A 151 20.11 -13.19 9.25
N ALA A 152 19.68 -14.38 8.83
CA ALA A 152 20.54 -15.57 8.84
C ALA A 152 21.77 -15.43 7.91
N ALA A 153 21.58 -14.83 6.73
CA ALA A 153 22.67 -14.54 5.79
C ALA A 153 23.64 -13.51 6.37
N GLU A 154 23.17 -12.47 7.04
CA GLU A 154 24.00 -11.46 7.71
C GLU A 154 24.81 -12.06 8.87
N VAL A 155 24.21 -12.98 9.64
CA VAL A 155 24.90 -13.73 10.70
C VAL A 155 25.99 -14.64 10.09
N ALA A 156 25.68 -15.41 9.06
CA ALA A 156 26.62 -16.26 8.37
C ALA A 156 27.82 -15.50 7.78
N ALA A 157 27.58 -14.25 7.34
CA ALA A 157 28.62 -13.36 6.83
C ALA A 157 29.40 -12.60 7.93
N GLY A 158 29.09 -12.83 9.21
CA GLY A 158 29.73 -12.18 10.36
C GLY A 158 29.34 -10.70 10.54
N ARG A 159 28.35 -10.20 9.81
CA ARG A 159 27.89 -8.81 9.90
C ARG A 159 26.81 -8.57 10.97
N LEU A 160 26.11 -9.62 11.39
CA LEU A 160 25.11 -9.56 12.44
C LEU A 160 25.44 -10.54 13.57
N ARG A 161 25.29 -10.12 14.83
CA ARG A 161 25.42 -11.03 15.98
C ARG A 161 24.06 -11.59 16.38
N PRO A 162 23.90 -12.90 16.69
CA PRO A 162 22.60 -13.53 17.01
C PRO A 162 21.85 -12.94 18.22
N VAL A 163 22.51 -12.13 19.06
CA VAL A 163 21.96 -11.57 20.30
C VAL A 163 21.29 -10.20 20.16
N SER A 164 21.15 -9.69 18.93
CA SER A 164 20.59 -8.32 18.70
C SER A 164 19.06 -8.32 18.61
N TYR A 165 18.36 -8.86 19.62
CA TYR A 165 16.90 -8.72 19.75
C TYR A 165 16.42 -7.27 19.77
N THR A 166 17.26 -6.35 20.26
CA THR A 166 16.95 -4.92 20.36
C THR A 166 16.79 -4.24 19.01
N HIS A 167 17.47 -4.72 17.95
CA HIS A 167 17.36 -4.14 16.61
C HIS A 167 16.05 -4.54 15.90
N LEU A 168 15.52 -5.76 16.11
CA LEU A 168 14.21 -6.15 15.59
C LEU A 168 13.07 -5.35 16.23
N ARG A 169 13.18 -5.05 17.55
CA ARG A 169 12.21 -4.18 18.24
C ARG A 169 12.27 -2.73 17.79
N ALA A 170 13.44 -2.20 17.44
CA ALA A 170 13.58 -0.83 16.98
C ALA A 170 12.90 -0.60 15.62
N HIS A 171 12.83 -1.61 14.75
CA HIS A 171 12.08 -1.54 13.50
C HIS A 171 10.55 -1.57 13.72
N GLU A 172 10.06 -2.33 14.69
CA GLU A 172 8.64 -2.34 15.04
C GLU A 172 8.19 -0.99 15.62
N THR A 173 9.03 -0.33 16.43
CA THR A 173 8.69 0.96 17.04
C THR A 173 8.75 2.13 16.06
N THR A 174 9.51 2.04 14.97
CA THR A 174 9.54 3.07 13.92
C THR A 174 8.38 2.97 12.94
N LEU A 175 7.67 1.84 12.91
CA LEU A 175 6.43 1.67 12.12
C LEU A 175 5.16 2.03 12.92
N HIS A 176 5.28 2.26 14.23
CA HIS A 176 4.18 2.60 15.14
C HIS A 176 4.22 4.05 15.65
N LEU A 177 5.15 4.87 15.15
CA LEU A 177 5.24 6.30 15.51
C LEU A 177 5.05 7.20 14.32
#